data_d416bd4b4e854d3c45ca4b785c34778e
#
_entry.id   d416bd4b4e854d3c45ca4b785c34778e
#
_cell.length_a   1.000
_cell.length_b   1.000
_cell.length_c   1.000
_cell.angle_alpha   90.00
_cell.angle_beta   90.00
_cell.angle_gamma   90.00
#
_symmetry.space_group_name_H-M   'P 1'
#
loop_
_entity.id
_entity.type
_entity.pdbx_description
1 polymer ?
#
loop_
_entity_poly.entity_id
_entity_poly.type
_entity_poly.pdbx_seq_one_letter_code
_entity_poly.pdbx_strand_id
1 'polypeptide(L)'
;MALVYLLLGTNLGDRTANLKAARGQLEWIFGPCVGASPTEETQAVGFDGPAFLNRVEVYRTRKRPATVLAICKGIERKMGRKDAPEYRADGSRIYRSRIIDIDILEYRTAAQPGKSLKISTPVLVVPHPQVTERAFVRPLLDKAIEQTIKTN
;
A
#
# COMPACT_ATOMS: atom_id res chain seq x y z
N MET A 1 -17.94 3.66 9.02
CA MET A 1 -17.23 3.20 7.82
C MET A 1 -16.07 4.14 7.50
N ALA A 2 -14.99 3.61 7.03
CA ALA A 2 -13.80 4.38 6.71
C ALA A 2 -13.36 4.11 5.27
N LEU A 3 -12.48 4.99 4.76
CA LEU A 3 -11.73 4.78 3.53
C LEU A 3 -10.27 4.52 3.90
N VAL A 4 -9.72 3.41 3.40
CA VAL A 4 -8.31 3.11 3.53
C VAL A 4 -7.62 3.30 2.19
N TYR A 5 -6.48 3.99 2.22
CA TYR A 5 -5.69 4.32 1.03
C TYR A 5 -4.43 3.46 1.08
N LEU A 6 -4.31 2.55 0.12
CA LEU A 6 -3.24 1.55 0.07
C LEU A 6 -2.29 1.85 -1.10
N LEU A 7 -0.99 1.80 -0.83
CA LEU A 7 0.03 1.83 -1.88
C LEU A 7 0.44 0.39 -2.19
N LEU A 8 0.25 -0.03 -3.43
CA LEU A 8 0.70 -1.32 -3.94
C LEU A 8 1.96 -1.11 -4.77
N GLY A 9 2.98 -1.93 -4.53
CA GLY A 9 4.22 -1.89 -5.29
C GLY A 9 4.70 -3.30 -5.63
N THR A 10 5.26 -3.48 -6.82
CA THR A 10 5.78 -4.77 -7.30
C THR A 10 6.94 -4.55 -8.26
N ASN A 11 8.01 -5.33 -8.13
CA ASN A 11 9.15 -5.27 -9.05
C ASN A 11 9.71 -6.65 -9.38
N LEU A 12 8.95 -7.72 -9.16
CA LEU A 12 9.41 -9.08 -9.41
C LEU A 12 8.38 -9.85 -10.24
N GLY A 13 8.85 -10.50 -11.32
CA GLY A 13 7.99 -11.30 -12.19
C GLY A 13 7.08 -10.45 -13.06
N ASP A 14 5.87 -10.93 -13.33
CA ASP A 14 4.86 -10.21 -14.10
C ASP A 14 4.18 -9.16 -13.21
N ARG A 15 4.72 -7.94 -13.24
CA ARG A 15 4.29 -6.85 -12.36
C ARG A 15 2.82 -6.49 -12.56
N THR A 16 2.36 -6.41 -13.79
CA THR A 16 0.94 -6.10 -14.08
C THR A 16 0.02 -7.19 -13.54
N ALA A 17 0.38 -8.46 -13.73
CA ALA A 17 -0.39 -9.57 -13.19
C ALA A 17 -0.38 -9.58 -11.65
N ASN A 18 0.74 -9.20 -11.04
CA ASN A 18 0.85 -9.11 -9.58
C ASN A 18 -0.10 -8.04 -9.01
N LEU A 19 -0.17 -6.86 -9.64
CA LEU A 19 -1.11 -5.82 -9.22
C LEU A 19 -2.56 -6.28 -9.38
N LYS A 20 -2.88 -6.96 -10.46
CA LYS A 20 -4.22 -7.51 -10.69
C LYS A 20 -4.59 -8.56 -9.65
N ALA A 21 -3.68 -9.46 -9.34
CA ALA A 21 -3.90 -10.49 -8.32
C ALA A 21 -4.10 -9.89 -6.93
N ALA A 22 -3.30 -8.90 -6.56
CA ALA A 22 -3.44 -8.20 -5.28
C ALA A 22 -4.79 -7.50 -5.17
N ARG A 23 -5.21 -6.79 -6.24
CA ARG A 23 -6.54 -6.17 -6.28
C ARG A 23 -7.65 -7.22 -6.09
N GLY A 24 -7.56 -8.35 -6.76
CA GLY A 24 -8.54 -9.42 -6.62
C GLY A 24 -8.70 -9.88 -5.18
N GLN A 25 -7.60 -10.05 -4.46
CA GLN A 25 -7.63 -10.43 -3.05
C GLN A 25 -8.17 -9.32 -2.16
N LEU A 26 -7.80 -8.07 -2.42
CA LEU A 26 -8.32 -6.91 -1.67
C LEU A 26 -9.83 -6.75 -1.89
N GLU A 27 -10.30 -6.87 -3.13
CA GLU A 27 -11.73 -6.76 -3.43
C GLU A 27 -12.54 -7.90 -2.83
N TRP A 28 -11.97 -9.10 -2.75
CA TRP A 28 -12.63 -10.22 -2.07
C TRP A 28 -12.89 -9.92 -0.59
N ILE A 29 -11.97 -9.23 0.07
CA ILE A 29 -12.05 -8.95 1.50
C ILE A 29 -12.82 -7.67 1.80
N PHE A 30 -12.57 -6.59 1.05
CA PHE A 30 -13.13 -5.27 1.34
C PHE A 30 -14.32 -4.89 0.47
N GLY A 31 -14.57 -5.61 -0.61
CA GLY A 31 -15.51 -5.19 -1.64
C GLY A 31 -14.82 -4.37 -2.73
N PRO A 32 -15.59 -3.76 -3.64
CA PRO A 32 -15.04 -3.10 -4.81
C PRO A 32 -14.01 -2.02 -4.46
N CYS A 33 -12.94 -1.93 -5.26
CA CYS A 33 -12.03 -0.79 -5.23
C CYS A 33 -12.82 0.46 -5.64
N VAL A 34 -12.87 1.46 -4.76
CA VAL A 34 -13.71 2.65 -4.98
C VAL A 34 -12.96 3.82 -5.58
N GLY A 35 -11.66 3.70 -5.71
CA GLY A 35 -10.81 4.69 -6.36
C GLY A 35 -9.42 4.14 -6.56
N ALA A 36 -8.74 4.59 -7.60
CA ALA A 36 -7.37 4.18 -7.88
C ALA A 36 -6.62 5.27 -8.63
N SER A 37 -5.32 5.36 -8.37
CA SER A 37 -4.41 6.18 -9.16
C SER A 37 -4.03 5.47 -10.46
N PRO A 38 -3.44 6.19 -11.43
CA PRO A 38 -2.67 5.53 -12.48
C PRO A 38 -1.53 4.70 -11.89
N THR A 39 -1.03 3.76 -12.68
CA THR A 39 0.17 3.00 -12.33
C THR A 39 1.41 3.81 -12.73
N GLU A 40 2.40 3.89 -11.85
CA GLU A 40 3.64 4.63 -12.09
C GLU A 40 4.86 3.74 -11.86
N GLU A 41 5.83 3.81 -12.77
CA GLU A 41 7.08 3.08 -12.66
C GLU A 41 8.12 3.92 -11.92
N THR A 42 8.79 3.35 -10.93
CA THR A 42 9.86 4.01 -10.18
C THR A 42 11.06 3.09 -10.02
N GLN A 43 12.25 3.67 -9.89
CA GLN A 43 13.48 2.89 -9.67
C GLN A 43 13.49 2.25 -8.29
N ALA A 44 14.11 1.07 -8.20
CA ALA A 44 14.35 0.42 -6.91
C ALA A 44 15.30 1.27 -6.07
N VAL A 45 15.01 1.39 -4.77
CA VAL A 45 15.77 2.18 -3.81
C VAL A 45 16.53 1.25 -2.86
N GLY A 46 17.82 1.48 -2.71
CA GLY A 46 18.67 0.75 -1.76
C GLY A 46 19.20 -0.60 -2.26
N PHE A 47 18.93 -0.98 -3.50
CA PHE A 47 19.48 -2.18 -4.14
C PHE A 47 19.39 -2.08 -5.66
N ASP A 48 20.19 -2.89 -6.35
CA ASP A 48 20.16 -3.00 -7.81
C ASP A 48 19.12 -4.06 -8.21
N GLY A 49 18.03 -3.63 -8.80
CA GLY A 49 16.94 -4.52 -9.18
C GLY A 49 15.97 -3.86 -10.16
N PRO A 50 14.98 -4.64 -10.65
CA PRO A 50 13.98 -4.10 -11.58
C PRO A 50 13.20 -2.93 -10.97
N ALA A 51 12.72 -2.04 -11.82
CA ALA A 51 11.88 -0.94 -11.41
C ALA A 51 10.54 -1.43 -10.84
N PHE A 52 10.01 -0.69 -9.88
CA PHE A 52 8.69 -0.95 -9.30
C PHE A 52 7.58 -0.40 -10.19
N LEU A 53 6.46 -1.10 -10.25
CA LEU A 53 5.17 -0.50 -10.60
C LEU A 53 4.44 -0.18 -9.31
N ASN A 54 3.91 1.03 -9.21
CA ASN A 54 3.23 1.53 -8.02
C ASN A 54 1.84 2.04 -8.37
N ARG A 55 0.88 1.77 -7.49
CA ARG A 55 -0.50 2.26 -7.63
C ARG A 55 -1.13 2.44 -6.26
N VAL A 56 -1.89 3.51 -6.08
CA VAL A 56 -2.72 3.69 -4.90
C VAL A 56 -4.12 3.19 -5.20
N GLU A 57 -4.67 2.39 -4.30
CA GLU A 57 -6.04 1.89 -4.37
C GLU A 57 -6.78 2.24 -3.09
N VAL A 58 -8.08 2.50 -3.22
CA VAL A 58 -8.94 2.95 -2.12
C VAL A 58 -10.06 1.94 -1.89
N TYR A 59 -10.26 1.57 -0.64
CA TYR A 59 -11.29 0.62 -0.23
C TYR A 59 -12.10 1.16 0.93
N ARG A 60 -13.39 0.84 0.96
CA ARG A 60 -14.23 1.07 2.14
C ARG A 60 -14.07 -0.07 3.12
N THR A 61 -14.05 0.26 4.41
CA THR A 61 -13.95 -0.77 5.43
C THR A 61 -14.55 -0.32 6.75
N ARG A 62 -15.07 -1.29 7.51
CA ARG A 62 -15.43 -1.12 8.93
C ARG A 62 -14.37 -1.71 9.85
N LYS A 63 -13.33 -2.31 9.28
CA LYS A 63 -12.26 -2.94 10.04
C LYS A 63 -11.33 -1.88 10.62
N ARG A 64 -10.77 -2.19 11.79
CA ARG A 64 -9.79 -1.33 12.44
C ARG A 64 -8.47 -1.31 11.65
N PRO A 65 -7.68 -0.24 11.75
CA PRO A 65 -6.39 -0.15 11.06
C PRO A 65 -5.46 -1.34 11.31
N ALA A 66 -5.38 -1.84 12.53
CA ALA A 66 -4.55 -3.02 12.85
C ALA A 66 -5.02 -4.28 12.09
N THR A 67 -6.33 -4.46 11.92
CA THR A 67 -6.90 -5.57 11.16
C THR A 67 -6.59 -5.41 9.67
N VAL A 68 -6.71 -4.19 9.14
CA VAL A 68 -6.35 -3.90 7.75
C VAL A 68 -4.87 -4.20 7.50
N LEU A 69 -3.99 -3.81 8.43
CA LEU A 69 -2.56 -4.15 8.35
C LEU A 69 -2.34 -5.66 8.29
N ALA A 70 -3.00 -6.43 9.17
CA ALA A 70 -2.87 -7.88 9.18
C ALA A 70 -3.34 -8.51 7.86
N ILE A 71 -4.40 -7.97 7.26
CA ILE A 71 -4.91 -8.42 5.96
C ILE A 71 -3.87 -8.14 4.87
N CYS A 72 -3.31 -6.93 4.81
CA CYS A 72 -2.29 -6.58 3.82
C CYS A 72 -1.06 -7.49 3.96
N LYS A 73 -0.58 -7.73 5.16
CA LYS A 73 0.53 -8.66 5.44
C LYS A 73 0.20 -10.09 5.01
N GLY A 74 -1.03 -10.53 5.25
CA GLY A 74 -1.51 -11.85 4.83
C GLY A 74 -1.51 -12.02 3.32
N ILE A 75 -1.93 -11.00 2.57
CA ILE A 75 -1.90 -11.01 1.11
C ILE A 75 -0.46 -11.05 0.60
N GLU A 76 0.43 -10.25 1.18
CA GLU A 76 1.85 -10.25 0.83
C GLU A 76 2.45 -11.66 0.99
N ARG A 77 2.18 -12.34 2.11
CA ARG A 77 2.65 -13.71 2.36
C ARG A 77 2.09 -14.71 1.37
N LYS A 78 0.79 -14.63 1.10
CA LYS A 78 0.13 -15.50 0.11
C LYS A 78 0.73 -15.37 -1.28
N MET A 79 1.20 -14.17 -1.63
CA MET A 79 1.84 -13.90 -2.91
C MET A 79 3.36 -14.16 -2.90
N GLY A 80 3.90 -14.73 -1.82
CA GLY A 80 5.27 -15.23 -1.77
C GLY A 80 6.28 -14.38 -1.01
N ARG A 81 5.84 -13.33 -0.28
CA ARG A 81 6.76 -12.51 0.53
C ARG A 81 7.22 -13.28 1.78
N LYS A 82 8.51 -13.15 2.13
CA LYS A 82 9.06 -13.63 3.40
C LYS A 82 8.92 -12.54 4.45
N ASP A 83 8.50 -12.90 5.67
CA ASP A 83 8.23 -11.96 6.75
C ASP A 83 9.49 -11.39 7.41
N ALA A 84 10.56 -12.20 7.52
CA ALA A 84 11.74 -11.81 8.28
C ALA A 84 12.60 -10.80 7.51
N PRO A 85 12.90 -9.64 8.09
CA PRO A 85 13.86 -8.72 7.48
C PRO A 85 15.25 -9.36 7.50
N GLU A 86 16.04 -9.08 6.46
CA GLU A 86 17.43 -9.54 6.33
C GLU A 86 18.37 -8.36 6.54
N TYR A 87 19.52 -8.63 7.17
CA TYR A 87 20.52 -7.61 7.46
C TYR A 87 21.89 -8.06 7.00
N ARG A 88 22.72 -7.07 6.56
CA ARG A 88 24.14 -7.29 6.29
C ARG A 88 24.91 -7.39 7.60
N ALA A 89 26.17 -7.83 7.51
CA ALA A 89 27.06 -7.94 8.67
C ALA A 89 27.28 -6.61 9.39
N ASP A 90 27.17 -5.48 8.68
CA ASP A 90 27.32 -4.14 9.26
C ASP A 90 26.05 -3.61 9.94
N GLY A 91 24.96 -4.41 9.98
CA GLY A 91 23.69 -4.04 10.59
C GLY A 91 22.72 -3.33 9.65
N SER A 92 23.11 -2.99 8.41
CA SER A 92 22.22 -2.35 7.46
C SER A 92 21.22 -3.37 6.89
N ARG A 93 19.98 -2.89 6.63
CA ARG A 93 18.92 -3.73 6.10
C ARG A 93 19.16 -4.07 4.63
N ILE A 94 18.95 -5.32 4.26
CA ILE A 94 18.94 -5.77 2.86
C ILE A 94 17.53 -5.57 2.30
N TYR A 95 17.43 -4.73 1.26
CA TYR A 95 16.20 -4.54 0.50
C TYR A 95 16.23 -5.45 -0.72
N ARG A 96 15.12 -6.14 -0.97
CA ARG A 96 15.01 -7.11 -2.06
C ARG A 96 13.82 -6.79 -2.95
N SER A 97 13.85 -7.35 -4.17
CA SER A 97 12.70 -7.33 -5.07
C SER A 97 11.48 -7.98 -4.41
N ARG A 98 10.29 -7.44 -4.69
CA ARG A 98 9.03 -7.86 -4.09
C ARG A 98 8.03 -8.26 -5.16
N ILE A 99 7.34 -9.39 -4.95
CA ILE A 99 6.17 -9.74 -5.76
C ILE A 99 5.07 -8.73 -5.50
N ILE A 100 4.82 -8.42 -4.23
CA ILE A 100 3.86 -7.38 -3.85
C ILE A 100 4.23 -6.77 -2.50
N ASP A 101 4.03 -5.47 -2.40
CA ASP A 101 4.16 -4.69 -1.18
C ASP A 101 2.89 -3.85 -1.05
N ILE A 102 2.24 -3.88 0.12
CA ILE A 102 0.99 -3.16 0.35
C ILE A 102 1.12 -2.35 1.63
N ASP A 103 1.17 -1.04 1.50
CA ASP A 103 1.32 -0.12 2.63
C ASP A 103 0.05 0.69 2.84
N ILE A 104 -0.36 0.86 4.10
CA ILE A 104 -1.45 1.75 4.46
C ILE A 104 -0.91 3.18 4.47
N LEU A 105 -1.33 4.01 3.52
CA LEU A 105 -0.91 5.42 3.46
C LEU A 105 -1.73 6.30 4.39
N GLU A 106 -3.04 6.18 4.31
CA GLU A 106 -3.99 6.96 5.11
C GLU A 106 -5.21 6.14 5.45
N TYR A 107 -5.88 6.53 6.52
CA TYR A 107 -7.12 5.91 6.98
C TYR A 107 -8.06 7.05 7.42
N ARG A 108 -9.13 7.27 6.64
CA ARG A 108 -10.07 8.38 6.88
C ARG A 108 -11.42 7.84 7.31
N THR A 109 -11.91 8.33 8.45
CA THR A 109 -13.22 7.93 8.96
C THR A 109 -14.32 8.83 8.40
N ALA A 110 -15.57 8.35 8.47
CA ALA A 110 -16.73 9.14 8.06
C ALA A 110 -16.88 10.43 8.92
N ALA A 111 -16.40 10.42 10.18
CA ALA A 111 -16.44 11.58 11.05
C ALA A 111 -15.46 12.68 10.63
N GLN A 112 -14.35 12.32 9.99
CA GLN A 112 -13.31 13.25 9.53
C GLN A 112 -12.83 12.89 8.13
N PRO A 113 -13.67 13.02 7.10
CA PRO A 113 -13.32 12.53 5.76
C PRO A 113 -12.21 13.32 5.07
N GLY A 114 -11.93 14.53 5.53
CA GLY A 114 -10.91 15.42 4.95
C GLY A 114 -9.49 15.14 5.40
N LYS A 115 -9.27 14.28 6.40
CA LYS A 115 -7.94 13.99 6.92
C LYS A 115 -7.83 12.59 7.49
N SER A 116 -6.61 12.06 7.48
CA SER A 116 -6.32 10.74 8.01
C SER A 116 -6.36 10.71 9.53
N LEU A 117 -6.72 9.56 10.09
CA LEU A 117 -6.38 9.23 11.47
C LEU A 117 -4.87 9.33 11.65
N LYS A 118 -4.44 9.63 12.86
CA LYS A 118 -3.04 9.63 13.25
C LYS A 118 -2.78 8.44 14.16
N ILE A 119 -1.91 7.55 13.70
CA ILE A 119 -1.52 6.35 14.44
C ILE A 119 0.01 6.30 14.47
N SER A 120 0.58 6.05 15.64
CA SER A 120 2.02 5.90 15.80
C SER A 120 2.29 4.77 16.77
N THR A 121 2.57 3.59 16.23
CA THR A 121 2.92 2.39 16.99
C THR A 121 4.19 1.78 16.39
N PRO A 122 4.85 0.82 17.07
CA PRO A 122 6.02 0.16 16.50
C PRO A 122 5.77 -0.55 15.17
N VAL A 123 4.52 -0.93 14.88
CA VAL A 123 4.18 -1.72 13.68
C VAL A 123 3.35 -0.95 12.67
N LEU A 124 2.78 0.20 13.02
CA LEU A 124 1.89 0.96 12.12
C LEU A 124 2.01 2.46 12.38
N VAL A 125 2.38 3.19 11.35
CA VAL A 125 2.40 4.66 11.35
C VAL A 125 1.47 5.15 10.24
N VAL A 126 0.44 5.91 10.60
CA VAL A 126 -0.55 6.47 9.66
C VAL A 126 -0.74 7.96 10.01
N PRO A 127 -0.63 8.90 9.10
CA PRO A 127 -0.23 8.71 7.69
C PRO A 127 1.16 8.12 7.56
N HIS A 128 1.36 7.29 6.51
CA HIS A 128 2.64 6.63 6.30
C HIS A 128 3.74 7.65 5.99
N PRO A 129 4.95 7.51 6.58
CA PRO A 129 6.03 8.48 6.34
C PRO A 129 6.38 8.69 4.86
N GLN A 130 6.24 7.66 4.02
CA GLN A 130 6.57 7.79 2.60
C GLN A 130 5.66 8.77 1.85
N VAL A 131 4.50 9.18 2.40
CA VAL A 131 3.65 10.21 1.79
C VAL A 131 4.41 11.54 1.65
N THR A 132 5.27 11.85 2.62
CA THR A 132 6.11 13.05 2.59
C THR A 132 7.54 12.79 2.16
N GLU A 133 8.05 11.59 2.39
CA GLU A 133 9.46 11.25 2.15
C GLU A 133 9.75 10.81 0.71
N ARG A 134 8.76 10.25 0.00
CA ARG A 134 8.93 9.76 -1.37
C ARG A 134 8.10 10.63 -2.33
N ALA A 135 8.80 11.32 -3.22
CA ALA A 135 8.19 12.34 -4.09
C ALA A 135 7.02 11.84 -4.94
N PHE A 136 7.02 10.56 -5.37
CA PHE A 136 5.97 10.03 -6.23
C PHE A 136 4.68 9.66 -5.47
N VAL A 137 4.74 9.48 -4.14
CA VAL A 137 3.61 8.93 -3.38
C VAL A 137 2.48 9.94 -3.24
N ARG A 138 2.79 11.18 -2.86
CA ARG A 138 1.74 12.22 -2.68
C ARG A 138 0.93 12.47 -3.93
N PRO A 139 1.53 12.64 -5.12
CA PRO A 139 0.75 12.80 -6.36
C PRO A 139 -0.15 11.61 -6.68
N LEU A 140 0.31 10.38 -6.46
CA LEU A 140 -0.52 9.19 -6.67
C LEU A 140 -1.69 9.13 -5.68
N LEU A 141 -1.44 9.43 -4.41
CA LEU A 141 -2.47 9.48 -3.39
C LEU A 141 -3.54 10.53 -3.75
N ASP A 142 -3.13 11.72 -4.16
CA ASP A 142 -4.07 12.78 -4.55
C ASP A 142 -4.92 12.37 -5.75
N LYS A 143 -4.34 11.70 -6.74
CA LYS A 143 -5.09 11.17 -7.90
C LYS A 143 -6.09 10.10 -7.49
N ALA A 144 -5.73 9.23 -6.57
CA ALA A 144 -6.64 8.21 -6.04
C ALA A 144 -7.80 8.86 -5.28
N ILE A 145 -7.53 9.89 -4.50
CA ILE A 145 -8.57 10.65 -3.79
C ILE A 145 -9.55 11.28 -4.78
N GLU A 146 -9.04 11.90 -5.86
CA GLU A 146 -9.87 12.49 -6.91
C GLU A 146 -10.75 11.46 -7.62
N GLN A 147 -10.26 10.24 -7.78
CA GLN A 147 -10.97 9.15 -8.46
C GLN A 147 -11.87 8.34 -7.53
N THR A 148 -11.90 8.68 -6.23
CA THR A 148 -12.73 7.94 -5.29
C THR A 148 -14.20 8.21 -5.55
N ILE A 149 -14.98 7.12 -5.71
CA ILE A 149 -16.42 7.22 -5.93
C ILE A 149 -17.06 7.81 -4.69
N LYS A 150 -17.72 8.97 -4.87
CA LYS A 150 -18.50 9.57 -3.80
C LYS A 150 -19.76 8.77 -3.62
N THR A 151 -19.98 8.27 -2.40
CA THR A 151 -21.26 7.69 -2.02
C THR A 151 -22.12 8.75 -1.37
N ASN A 152 -23.30 8.83 -1.88
CA ASN A 152 -24.33 9.66 -1.29
C ASN A 152 -24.96 8.91 -0.11
#